data_1a4eceda6c3a8dc7e1cc98f1add22913
#
_entry.id   1a4eceda6c3a8dc7e1cc98f1add22913
#
_cell.length_a   1.000
_cell.length_b   1.000
_cell.length_c   1.000
_cell.angle_alpha   90.00
_cell.angle_beta   90.00
_cell.angle_gamma   90.00
#
_symmetry.space_group_name_H-M   'P 1'
#
loop_
_entity.id
_entity.type
_entity.pdbx_description
1 polymer ?
#
loop_
_entity_poly.entity_id
_entity_poly.type
_entity_poly.pdbx_seq_one_letter_code
_entity_poly.pdbx_strand_id
1 'polypeptide(L)'
;MEQSAQQAQQLDHLAAGPTPGPSPFAAFGMPGLGGPTPAAPPEPRPILELEGEEYEDELDALSDWVDDFLMPVYGGEVTTAAPWCLQWQEHDDVVAWLHALWLAYQQHKDPEAGLSGLFVWHRDFLTHAIAAIRAPGGPLSACMTSPERPAHRLLPGPPPSARTEKTDPAETGTPGSGKPGEPTS
;
A
#
# COMPACT_ATOMS: atom_id res chain seq x y z
N MET A 1 44.61 28.37 13.06
CA MET A 1 43.97 28.90 11.82
C MET A 1 44.37 28.11 10.55
N GLU A 2 45.56 27.50 10.49
CA GLU A 2 45.96 26.73 9.31
C GLU A 2 45.20 25.40 9.08
N GLN A 3 44.78 24.71 10.16
CA GLN A 3 44.01 23.46 10.05
C GLN A 3 42.63 23.62 9.40
N SER A 4 41.97 24.78 9.67
CA SER A 4 40.65 25.04 9.06
C SER A 4 40.72 25.32 7.56
N ALA A 5 41.83 25.90 7.08
CA ALA A 5 42.03 26.14 5.67
C ALA A 5 42.34 24.85 4.90
N GLN A 6 43.06 23.91 5.53
CA GLN A 6 43.35 22.59 4.92
C GLN A 6 42.08 21.70 4.84
N GLN A 7 41.22 21.76 5.86
CA GLN A 7 39.92 21.04 5.82
C GLN A 7 38.98 21.61 4.74
N ALA A 8 38.92 22.91 4.58
CA ALA A 8 38.13 23.52 3.51
C ALA A 8 38.62 23.15 2.11
N GLN A 9 39.95 23.11 1.90
CA GLN A 9 40.52 22.67 0.62
C GLN A 9 40.29 21.19 0.33
N GLN A 10 40.25 20.31 1.35
CA GLN A 10 39.94 18.90 1.18
C GLN A 10 38.44 18.68 0.82
N LEU A 11 37.57 19.45 1.39
CA LEU A 11 36.13 19.41 1.06
C LEU A 11 35.87 19.91 -0.37
N ASP A 12 36.55 20.99 -0.80
CA ASP A 12 36.46 21.46 -2.19
C ASP A 12 37.01 20.46 -3.20
N HIS A 13 38.04 19.69 -2.84
CA HIS A 13 38.59 18.66 -3.70
C HIS A 13 37.70 17.42 -3.82
N LEU A 14 36.93 17.11 -2.77
CA LEU A 14 35.90 16.03 -2.79
C LEU A 14 34.64 16.46 -3.52
N ALA A 15 34.30 17.75 -3.49
CA ALA A 15 33.13 18.30 -4.19
C ALA A 15 33.39 18.47 -5.70
N ALA A 16 34.66 18.62 -6.13
CA ALA A 16 35.05 18.57 -7.51
C ALA A 16 35.19 17.10 -7.97
N GLY A 17 34.07 16.41 -8.15
CA GLY A 17 34.04 15.08 -8.76
C GLY A 17 34.76 15.07 -10.12
N PRO A 18 35.33 13.93 -10.53
CA PRO A 18 36.04 13.85 -11.81
C PRO A 18 35.08 14.26 -12.93
N THR A 19 35.46 15.32 -13.65
CA THR A 19 34.80 15.71 -14.91
C THR A 19 34.79 14.47 -15.82
N PRO A 20 33.61 14.05 -16.35
CA PRO A 20 33.59 12.95 -17.32
C PRO A 20 34.36 13.39 -18.54
N GLY A 21 35.61 12.90 -18.67
CA GLY A 21 36.38 13.02 -19.88
C GLY A 21 35.70 12.23 -20.99
N PRO A 22 35.92 12.61 -22.28
CA PRO A 22 35.34 11.88 -23.39
C PRO A 22 35.79 10.42 -23.33
N SER A 23 34.82 9.50 -23.22
CA SER A 23 35.06 8.06 -23.19
C SER A 23 35.86 7.64 -24.45
N PRO A 24 36.98 6.92 -24.33
CA PRO A 24 37.75 6.45 -25.48
C PRO A 24 36.96 5.46 -26.37
N PHE A 25 35.76 5.03 -25.94
CA PHE A 25 34.86 4.17 -26.72
C PHE A 25 33.87 4.92 -27.63
N ALA A 26 33.83 6.26 -27.60
CA ALA A 26 32.97 7.04 -28.49
C ALA A 26 33.40 7.03 -29.98
N ALA A 27 34.56 6.47 -30.28
CA ALA A 27 35.10 6.45 -31.65
C ALA A 27 34.77 5.16 -32.44
N PHE A 28 34.21 4.14 -31.85
CA PHE A 28 33.75 2.94 -32.54
C PHE A 28 32.22 2.99 -32.71
N GLY A 29 31.79 3.69 -33.76
CA GLY A 29 30.41 3.66 -34.24
C GLY A 29 30.05 2.25 -34.70
N MET A 30 29.48 1.46 -33.82
CA MET A 30 28.72 0.25 -34.15
C MET A 30 27.22 0.62 -34.16
N PRO A 31 26.59 0.67 -35.35
CA PRO A 31 25.13 0.83 -35.40
C PRO A 31 24.47 -0.51 -35.01
N GLY A 32 23.68 -0.52 -33.95
CA GLY A 32 22.68 -1.54 -33.72
C GLY A 32 23.04 -2.66 -32.76
N LEU A 33 23.10 -2.38 -31.49
CA LEU A 33 22.65 -3.30 -30.44
C LEU A 33 21.90 -2.48 -29.39
N GLY A 34 20.74 -1.98 -29.79
CA GLY A 34 19.67 -1.63 -28.85
C GLY A 34 19.17 -2.94 -28.26
N GLY A 35 19.86 -3.49 -27.25
CA GLY A 35 19.27 -4.49 -26.39
C GLY A 35 18.04 -3.90 -25.75
N PRO A 36 16.98 -4.71 -25.49
CA PRO A 36 15.83 -4.21 -24.78
C PRO A 36 16.31 -3.60 -23.46
N THR A 37 16.03 -2.31 -23.26
CA THR A 37 16.21 -1.67 -21.96
C THR A 37 15.47 -2.56 -20.96
N PRO A 38 16.10 -3.02 -19.87
CA PRO A 38 15.38 -3.77 -18.85
C PRO A 38 14.15 -2.95 -18.48
N ALA A 39 12.96 -3.54 -18.62
CA ALA A 39 11.73 -2.89 -18.18
C ALA A 39 11.93 -2.50 -16.73
N ALA A 40 11.59 -1.26 -16.38
CA ALA A 40 11.57 -0.87 -14.97
C ALA A 40 10.70 -1.88 -14.20
N PRO A 41 11.10 -2.26 -12.98
CA PRO A 41 10.26 -3.13 -12.16
C PRO A 41 8.83 -2.56 -12.12
N PRO A 42 7.79 -3.38 -12.21
CA PRO A 42 6.43 -2.89 -12.10
C PRO A 42 6.26 -2.11 -10.80
N GLU A 43 5.56 -0.98 -10.86
CA GLU A 43 5.22 -0.24 -9.64
C GLU A 43 4.35 -1.12 -8.75
N PRO A 44 4.62 -1.17 -7.42
CA PRO A 44 3.82 -1.97 -6.52
C PRO A 44 2.38 -1.46 -6.50
N ARG A 45 1.42 -2.36 -6.77
CA ARG A 45 -0.01 -2.07 -6.71
C ARG A 45 -0.57 -2.56 -5.37
N PRO A 46 -1.62 -1.90 -4.81
CA PRO A 46 -2.33 -2.43 -3.65
C PRO A 46 -2.87 -3.84 -3.94
N ILE A 47 -2.69 -4.79 -3.02
CA ILE A 47 -3.09 -6.19 -3.24
C ILE A 47 -4.58 -6.35 -3.59
N LEU A 48 -5.46 -5.51 -3.01
CA LEU A 48 -6.90 -5.55 -3.28
C LEU A 48 -7.29 -5.02 -4.69
N GLU A 49 -6.32 -4.51 -5.46
CA GLU A 49 -6.49 -4.12 -6.87
C GLU A 49 -6.01 -5.21 -7.84
N LEU A 50 -5.41 -6.29 -7.30
CA LEU A 50 -4.98 -7.43 -8.07
C LEU A 50 -6.15 -8.41 -8.25
N GLU A 51 -6.12 -9.22 -9.32
CA GLU A 51 -7.15 -10.19 -9.63
C GLU A 51 -6.54 -11.53 -10.08
N GLY A 52 -7.28 -12.62 -9.87
CA GLY A 52 -6.90 -13.95 -10.34
C GLY A 52 -5.55 -14.43 -9.80
N GLU A 53 -4.73 -15.02 -10.67
CA GLU A 53 -3.43 -15.61 -10.33
C GLU A 53 -2.46 -14.57 -9.72
N GLU A 54 -2.51 -13.31 -10.19
CA GLU A 54 -1.66 -12.23 -9.65
C GLU A 54 -1.99 -11.92 -8.18
N TYR A 55 -3.27 -11.94 -7.81
CA TYR A 55 -3.69 -11.79 -6.42
C TYR A 55 -3.29 -12.98 -5.56
N GLU A 56 -3.47 -14.20 -6.08
CA GLU A 56 -3.14 -15.45 -5.37
C GLU A 56 -1.63 -15.53 -5.08
N ASP A 57 -0.79 -15.27 -6.08
CA ASP A 57 0.67 -15.27 -5.93
C ASP A 57 1.16 -14.23 -4.92
N GLU A 58 0.59 -13.01 -4.95
CA GLU A 58 0.96 -11.94 -4.02
C GLU A 58 0.48 -12.24 -2.59
N LEU A 59 -0.71 -12.84 -2.44
CA LEU A 59 -1.25 -13.25 -1.14
C LEU A 59 -0.43 -14.39 -0.53
N ASP A 60 0.01 -15.35 -1.34
CA ASP A 60 0.86 -16.47 -0.90
C ASP A 60 2.21 -15.93 -0.40
N ALA A 61 2.86 -15.04 -1.17
CA ALA A 61 4.12 -14.42 -0.76
C ALA A 61 3.98 -13.55 0.52
N LEU A 62 2.87 -12.84 0.64
CA LEU A 62 2.53 -12.10 1.85
C LEU A 62 2.34 -13.05 3.04
N SER A 63 1.65 -14.19 2.84
CA SER A 63 1.38 -15.18 3.88
C SER A 63 2.67 -15.79 4.41
N ASP A 64 3.59 -16.16 3.53
CA ASP A 64 4.91 -16.65 3.93
C ASP A 64 5.65 -15.62 4.81
N TRP A 65 5.63 -14.34 4.43
CA TRP A 65 6.27 -13.30 5.23
C TRP A 65 5.59 -13.08 6.59
N VAL A 66 4.26 -13.14 6.64
CA VAL A 66 3.49 -12.99 7.89
C VAL A 66 3.76 -14.15 8.83
N ASP A 67 3.70 -15.38 8.33
CA ASP A 67 3.75 -16.60 9.15
C ASP A 67 5.20 -16.96 9.54
N ASP A 68 6.17 -16.72 8.66
CA ASP A 68 7.58 -17.09 8.91
C ASP A 68 8.38 -15.96 9.58
N PHE A 69 7.96 -14.71 9.43
CA PHE A 69 8.71 -13.57 9.96
C PHE A 69 7.89 -12.67 10.88
N LEU A 70 6.79 -12.08 10.40
CA LEU A 70 6.10 -11.03 11.14
C LEU A 70 5.55 -11.54 12.47
N MET A 71 4.76 -12.61 12.44
CA MET A 71 4.09 -13.11 13.63
C MET A 71 5.03 -13.79 14.62
N PRO A 72 6.01 -14.61 14.22
CA PRO A 72 6.99 -15.16 15.15
C PRO A 72 7.83 -14.11 15.89
N VAL A 73 8.12 -12.99 15.24
CA VAL A 73 8.98 -11.93 15.81
C VAL A 73 8.19 -10.85 16.55
N TYR A 74 7.04 -10.43 16.01
CA TYR A 74 6.30 -9.25 16.48
C TYR A 74 4.87 -9.56 16.95
N GLY A 75 4.37 -10.78 16.73
CA GLY A 75 3.00 -11.15 17.06
C GLY A 75 2.68 -11.11 18.54
N GLY A 76 3.65 -11.44 19.40
CA GLY A 76 3.42 -11.50 20.85
C GLY A 76 2.32 -12.50 21.23
N GLU A 77 1.74 -12.33 22.42
CA GLU A 77 0.65 -13.18 22.89
C GLU A 77 -0.68 -12.81 22.23
N VAL A 78 -1.49 -13.83 21.89
CA VAL A 78 -2.86 -13.65 21.39
C VAL A 78 -3.81 -13.62 22.58
N THR A 79 -4.51 -12.50 22.74
CA THR A 79 -5.47 -12.27 23.84
C THR A 79 -6.65 -11.50 23.30
N THR A 80 -7.71 -11.34 24.12
CA THR A 80 -8.84 -10.47 23.76
C THR A 80 -8.47 -8.99 23.62
N ALA A 81 -7.37 -8.57 24.26
CA ALA A 81 -6.83 -7.23 24.12
C ALA A 81 -5.88 -7.07 22.91
N ALA A 82 -5.39 -8.18 22.38
CA ALA A 82 -4.52 -8.24 21.20
C ALA A 82 -4.92 -9.46 20.34
N PRO A 83 -6.08 -9.43 19.68
CA PRO A 83 -6.62 -10.56 18.93
C PRO A 83 -5.76 -10.89 17.70
N TRP A 84 -5.85 -12.14 17.27
CA TRP A 84 -5.34 -12.60 15.99
C TRP A 84 -6.25 -13.68 15.41
N CYS A 85 -6.47 -13.66 14.12
CA CYS A 85 -7.25 -14.69 13.41
C CYS A 85 -6.31 -15.54 12.56
N LEU A 86 -6.41 -16.87 12.66
CA LEU A 86 -5.63 -17.78 11.83
C LEU A 86 -6.06 -17.77 10.35
N GLN A 87 -7.26 -17.24 10.07
CA GLN A 87 -7.79 -17.02 8.72
C GLN A 87 -7.77 -15.52 8.39
N TRP A 88 -6.67 -14.83 8.74
CA TRP A 88 -6.53 -13.39 8.54
C TRP A 88 -6.64 -13.00 7.05
N GLN A 89 -6.34 -13.91 6.13
CA GLN A 89 -6.45 -13.72 4.68
C GLN A 89 -7.89 -13.48 4.21
N GLU A 90 -8.89 -13.87 5.01
CA GLU A 90 -10.31 -13.62 4.72
C GLU A 90 -10.80 -12.24 5.20
N HIS A 91 -9.92 -11.43 5.79
CA HIS A 91 -10.21 -10.07 6.23
C HIS A 91 -9.51 -9.05 5.30
N ASP A 92 -10.23 -8.52 4.33
CA ASP A 92 -9.68 -7.62 3.29
C ASP A 92 -8.93 -6.42 3.89
N ASP A 93 -9.44 -5.84 4.97
CA ASP A 93 -8.81 -4.72 5.65
C ASP A 93 -7.49 -5.12 6.32
N VAL A 94 -7.39 -6.33 6.88
CA VAL A 94 -6.15 -6.88 7.43
C VAL A 94 -5.15 -7.18 6.33
N VAL A 95 -5.59 -7.80 5.24
CA VAL A 95 -4.76 -8.08 4.05
C VAL A 95 -4.16 -6.78 3.52
N ALA A 96 -4.98 -5.72 3.36
CA ALA A 96 -4.50 -4.42 2.90
C ALA A 96 -3.44 -3.81 3.82
N TRP A 97 -3.66 -3.85 5.15
CA TRP A 97 -2.69 -3.36 6.13
C TRP A 97 -1.38 -4.14 6.13
N LEU A 98 -1.46 -5.48 6.10
CA LEU A 98 -0.28 -6.34 6.11
C LEU A 98 0.53 -6.21 4.83
N HIS A 99 -0.13 -6.13 3.68
CA HIS A 99 0.53 -5.91 2.41
C HIS A 99 1.27 -4.56 2.35
N ALA A 100 0.62 -3.47 2.76
CA ALA A 100 1.26 -2.16 2.82
C ALA A 100 2.47 -2.16 3.79
N LEU A 101 2.35 -2.85 4.94
CA LEU A 101 3.44 -3.01 5.89
C LEU A 101 4.61 -3.83 5.31
N TRP A 102 4.31 -4.87 4.55
CA TRP A 102 5.31 -5.69 3.87
C TRP A 102 6.06 -4.92 2.78
N LEU A 103 5.37 -4.15 1.95
CA LEU A 103 6.00 -3.27 0.96
C LEU A 103 6.92 -2.23 1.62
N ALA A 104 6.46 -1.62 2.71
CA ALA A 104 7.30 -0.72 3.49
C ALA A 104 8.53 -1.44 4.07
N TYR A 105 8.39 -2.70 4.54
CA TYR A 105 9.51 -3.50 4.99
C TYR A 105 10.52 -3.75 3.88
N GLN A 106 10.04 -4.13 2.66
CA GLN A 106 10.91 -4.35 1.50
C GLN A 106 11.72 -3.10 1.17
N GLN A 107 11.07 -1.94 1.16
CA GLN A 107 11.74 -0.66 0.91
C GLN A 107 12.79 -0.32 1.97
N HIS A 108 12.46 -0.51 3.25
CA HIS A 108 13.33 -0.11 4.36
C HIS A 108 14.44 -1.10 4.70
N LYS A 109 14.36 -2.35 4.23
CA LYS A 109 15.46 -3.31 4.32
C LYS A 109 16.47 -3.19 3.19
N ASP A 110 16.14 -2.44 2.12
CA ASP A 110 17.03 -2.21 1.00
C ASP A 110 18.31 -1.47 1.47
N PRO A 111 19.50 -1.84 0.97
CA PRO A 111 20.74 -1.14 1.29
C PRO A 111 20.69 0.37 1.04
N GLU A 112 19.92 0.83 0.05
CA GLU A 112 19.74 2.26 -0.24
C GLU A 112 19.02 3.03 0.87
N ALA A 113 18.21 2.38 1.68
CA ALA A 113 17.58 2.97 2.86
C ALA A 113 18.57 3.29 3.99
N GLY A 114 19.80 2.80 3.89
CA GLY A 114 20.86 3.01 4.85
C GLY A 114 20.64 2.27 6.17
N LEU A 115 21.57 2.48 7.12
CA LEU A 115 21.59 1.74 8.39
C LEU A 115 20.39 2.01 9.30
N SER A 116 19.69 3.11 9.11
CA SER A 116 18.50 3.50 9.89
C SER A 116 17.18 3.00 9.29
N GLY A 117 17.20 2.38 8.10
CA GLY A 117 15.99 1.98 7.36
C GLY A 117 15.05 1.14 8.22
N LEU A 118 15.53 0.02 8.76
CA LEU A 118 14.69 -0.85 9.61
C LEU A 118 14.22 -0.17 10.89
N PHE A 119 15.00 0.75 11.48
CA PHE A 119 14.55 1.51 12.65
C PHE A 119 13.37 2.43 12.29
N VAL A 120 13.41 3.09 11.14
CA VAL A 120 12.30 3.90 10.61
C VAL A 120 11.07 3.02 10.39
N TRP A 121 11.24 1.86 9.76
CA TRP A 121 10.14 0.92 9.56
C TRP A 121 9.47 0.49 10.87
N HIS A 122 10.24 0.15 11.92
CA HIS A 122 9.68 -0.20 13.22
C HIS A 122 8.89 0.95 13.85
N ARG A 123 9.45 2.17 13.80
CA ARG A 123 8.87 3.33 14.45
C ARG A 123 7.62 3.83 13.73
N ASP A 124 7.69 3.94 12.40
CA ASP A 124 6.68 4.67 11.62
C ASP A 124 5.62 3.77 11.00
N PHE A 125 5.92 2.49 10.78
CA PHE A 125 5.01 1.55 10.10
C PHE A 125 4.57 0.39 10.99
N LEU A 126 5.50 -0.42 11.47
CA LEU A 126 5.19 -1.64 12.22
C LEU A 126 4.31 -1.37 13.44
N THR A 127 4.72 -0.43 14.29
CA THR A 127 4.00 -0.12 15.54
C THR A 127 2.56 0.28 15.28
N HIS A 128 2.32 1.10 14.26
CA HIS A 128 0.99 1.57 13.90
C HIS A 128 0.13 0.46 13.28
N ALA A 129 0.68 -0.30 12.35
CA ALA A 129 -0.03 -1.38 11.67
C ALA A 129 -0.47 -2.47 12.66
N ILE A 130 0.45 -2.97 13.48
CA ILE A 130 0.15 -4.00 14.49
C ILE A 130 -0.86 -3.49 15.52
N ALA A 131 -0.74 -2.25 15.98
CA ALA A 131 -1.70 -1.66 16.91
C ALA A 131 -3.11 -1.53 16.30
N ALA A 132 -3.23 -1.17 15.03
CA ALA A 132 -4.51 -1.06 14.33
C ALA A 132 -5.15 -2.44 14.09
N ILE A 133 -4.41 -3.38 13.54
CA ILE A 133 -4.89 -4.74 13.21
C ILE A 133 -5.31 -5.48 14.48
N ARG A 134 -4.53 -5.38 15.56
CA ARG A 134 -4.74 -6.10 16.82
C ARG A 134 -5.42 -5.27 17.91
N ALA A 135 -6.10 -4.19 17.55
CA ALA A 135 -6.88 -3.41 18.50
C ALA A 135 -8.02 -4.24 19.11
N PRO A 136 -8.40 -4.04 20.39
CA PRO A 136 -9.52 -4.76 21.04
C PRO A 136 -10.86 -4.60 20.33
N GLY A 137 -11.07 -3.50 19.60
CA GLY A 137 -12.25 -3.24 18.75
C GLY A 137 -11.91 -3.20 17.26
N GLY A 138 -10.74 -3.71 16.89
CA GLY A 138 -10.25 -3.71 15.51
C GLY A 138 -10.81 -4.85 14.65
N PRO A 139 -10.30 -5.00 13.44
CA PRO A 139 -10.83 -5.93 12.43
C PRO A 139 -10.92 -7.39 12.90
N LEU A 140 -9.98 -7.83 13.72
CA LEU A 140 -9.91 -9.21 14.20
C LEU A 140 -10.65 -9.44 15.54
N SER A 141 -11.24 -8.43 16.14
CA SER A 141 -11.86 -8.53 17.46
C SER A 141 -13.03 -9.50 17.51
N ALA A 142 -13.77 -9.66 16.41
CA ALA A 142 -14.89 -10.58 16.32
C ALA A 142 -14.47 -12.06 16.27
N CYS A 143 -13.25 -12.36 15.83
CA CYS A 143 -12.70 -13.71 15.72
C CYS A 143 -12.24 -14.26 17.07
N MET A 144 -11.84 -13.38 17.97
CA MET A 144 -11.29 -13.73 19.29
C MET A 144 -12.37 -13.56 20.37
N THR A 145 -13.30 -14.49 20.42
CA THR A 145 -14.32 -14.53 21.49
C THR A 145 -13.83 -15.27 22.74
N SER A 146 -12.88 -16.17 22.59
CA SER A 146 -12.20 -16.92 23.66
C SER A 146 -10.78 -17.26 23.22
N PRO A 147 -9.74 -16.92 24.01
CA PRO A 147 -8.35 -17.27 23.66
C PRO A 147 -8.12 -18.78 23.51
N GLU A 148 -8.85 -19.61 24.27
CA GLU A 148 -8.74 -21.06 24.20
C GLU A 148 -9.47 -21.67 23.00
N ARG A 149 -10.40 -20.92 22.39
CA ARG A 149 -11.20 -21.36 21.26
C ARG A 149 -11.42 -20.19 20.29
N PRO A 150 -10.37 -19.74 19.60
CA PRO A 150 -10.54 -18.71 18.58
C PRO A 150 -11.46 -19.24 17.47
N ALA A 151 -12.43 -18.41 17.06
CA ALA A 151 -13.33 -18.74 15.98
C ALA A 151 -13.31 -17.62 14.94
N HIS A 152 -13.14 -17.98 13.68
CA HIS A 152 -13.21 -17.01 12.58
C HIS A 152 -14.64 -16.47 12.43
N ARG A 153 -14.77 -15.15 12.28
CA ARG A 153 -16.03 -14.45 12.07
C ARG A 153 -15.85 -13.21 11.22
N LEU A 154 -16.47 -13.19 10.06
CA LEU A 154 -16.63 -11.99 9.27
C LEU A 154 -17.90 -11.25 9.67
N LEU A 155 -17.77 -10.00 10.06
CA LEU A 155 -18.92 -9.13 10.31
C LEU A 155 -19.31 -8.42 9.03
N PRO A 156 -20.63 -8.22 8.77
CA PRO A 156 -21.04 -7.45 7.60
C PRO A 156 -20.54 -6.02 7.70
N GLY A 157 -19.96 -5.54 6.59
CA GLY A 157 -19.57 -4.14 6.46
C GLY A 157 -20.78 -3.18 6.43
N PRO A 158 -20.55 -1.88 6.45
CA PRO A 158 -21.59 -0.89 6.28
C PRO A 158 -22.28 -1.07 4.92
N PRO A 159 -23.61 -0.83 4.84
CA PRO A 159 -24.29 -0.87 3.55
C PRO A 159 -23.73 0.20 2.60
N PRO A 160 -23.77 -0.04 1.29
CA PRO A 160 -23.32 0.95 0.32
C PRO A 160 -24.15 2.25 0.48
N SER A 161 -23.47 3.40 0.32
CA SER A 161 -24.14 4.70 0.41
C SER A 161 -25.26 4.79 -0.63
N ALA A 162 -26.45 5.25 -0.21
CA ALA A 162 -27.52 5.54 -1.13
C ALA A 162 -27.07 6.65 -2.09
N ARG A 163 -26.96 6.34 -3.36
CA ARG A 163 -26.77 7.38 -4.38
C ARG A 163 -28.08 8.15 -4.49
N THR A 164 -28.10 9.40 -4.09
CA THR A 164 -29.15 10.32 -4.50
C THR A 164 -29.03 10.46 -6.01
N GLU A 165 -29.96 9.87 -6.74
CA GLU A 165 -30.12 10.18 -8.16
C GLU A 165 -30.32 11.68 -8.26
N LYS A 166 -29.36 12.36 -8.90
CA LYS A 166 -29.48 13.76 -9.23
C LYS A 166 -30.59 13.86 -10.29
N THR A 167 -31.81 14.13 -9.84
CA THR A 167 -32.92 14.43 -10.73
C THR A 167 -32.53 15.67 -11.50
N ASP A 168 -32.25 15.54 -12.79
CA ASP A 168 -32.04 16.67 -13.69
C ASP A 168 -33.32 17.52 -13.69
N PRO A 169 -33.26 18.83 -13.40
CA PRO A 169 -34.43 19.71 -13.46
C PRO A 169 -34.68 20.22 -14.91
N ALA A 170 -34.94 19.33 -15.83
CA ALA A 170 -35.23 19.68 -17.19
C ALA A 170 -36.32 18.78 -17.74
N GLU A 171 -37.57 19.04 -17.34
CA GLU A 171 -38.78 18.90 -18.21
C GLU A 171 -39.96 19.58 -17.51
N THR A 172 -39.91 20.91 -17.45
CA THR A 172 -41.12 21.69 -17.36
C THR A 172 -41.76 21.72 -18.76
N GLY A 173 -42.48 20.65 -19.08
CA GLY A 173 -43.39 20.59 -20.21
C GLY A 173 -44.52 21.63 -20.02
N THR A 174 -44.59 22.59 -20.91
CA THR A 174 -45.65 23.58 -21.10
C THR A 174 -47.02 22.93 -21.02
N PRO A 175 -47.97 23.40 -20.19
CA PRO A 175 -49.34 22.93 -20.28
C PRO A 175 -50.03 23.49 -21.52
N GLY A 176 -50.32 22.61 -22.46
CA GLY A 176 -51.12 22.91 -23.65
C GLY A 176 -52.50 23.42 -23.27
N SER A 177 -52.80 24.62 -23.78
CA SER A 177 -54.10 25.30 -23.78
C SER A 177 -55.18 24.41 -24.40
N GLY A 178 -56.00 23.75 -23.62
CA GLY A 178 -57.20 23.07 -24.06
C GLY A 178 -58.42 23.99 -23.92
N LYS A 179 -59.01 24.34 -25.05
CA LYS A 179 -60.20 25.16 -25.33
C LYS A 179 -61.45 24.55 -24.64
N PRO A 180 -62.34 25.35 -24.03
CA PRO A 180 -63.60 24.85 -23.48
C PRO A 180 -64.60 24.56 -24.55
N GLY A 181 -65.14 23.33 -24.58
CA GLY A 181 -66.27 22.91 -25.39
C GLY A 181 -67.58 23.27 -24.73
N GLU A 182 -68.44 23.84 -25.51
CA GLU A 182 -69.80 24.35 -25.27
C GLU A 182 -70.77 23.22 -24.90
N PRO A 183 -71.82 23.49 -24.09
CA PRO A 183 -72.87 22.50 -23.76
C PRO A 183 -73.98 22.59 -24.77
N THR A 184 -74.46 21.48 -25.34
CA THR A 184 -75.72 21.40 -26.10
C THR A 184 -76.64 20.42 -25.36
N SER A 185 -77.82 21.01 -25.03
CA SER A 185 -79.15 20.47 -24.85
C SER A 185 -79.32 19.06 -24.33
#